data_bacbde4386443efbd84dad3eedd1cb74
#
_entry.id   bacbde4386443efbd84dad3eedd1cb74
#
_cell.length_a   1.000
_cell.length_b   1.000
_cell.length_c   1.000
_cell.angle_alpha   90.00
_cell.angle_beta   90.00
_cell.angle_gamma   90.00
#
_symmetry.space_group_name_H-M   'P 1'
#
loop_
_entity.id
_entity.type
_entity.pdbx_description
1 polymer ?
#
loop_
_entity_poly.entity_id
_entity_poly.type
_entity_poly.pdbx_seq_one_letter_code
_entity_poly.pdbx_strand_id
1 'polypeptide(L)'
;MKIGMYSITYRGVWYQGEAIDVFSLVRLAKQQGWEGLELDTERPHAAPMDFSQDDRKRLRDLAGELGLPISAVSPNCDLSSPVPVYRESMICYVRECIKLARDLETPLCKIFAAWRGITLHDGLATYDDTYGYDSYAYWKGQVALSWTSVAKQGQNAFKK
;
A
#
# COMPACT_ATOMS: atom_id res chain seq x y z
N MET A 1 -14.99 -17.30 9.72
CA MET A 1 -14.53 -16.06 9.07
C MET A 1 -13.32 -15.59 9.88
N LYS A 2 -12.21 -15.25 9.24
CA LYS A 2 -11.03 -14.72 9.93
C LYS A 2 -11.06 -13.20 9.90
N ILE A 3 -10.64 -12.56 10.99
CA ILE A 3 -10.63 -11.11 11.14
C ILE A 3 -9.18 -10.65 11.23
N GLY A 4 -8.78 -9.80 10.31
CA GLY A 4 -7.44 -9.20 10.25
C GLY A 4 -7.44 -7.72 10.60
N MET A 5 -6.26 -7.20 10.91
CA MET A 5 -6.02 -5.79 11.18
C MET A 5 -5.32 -5.14 9.98
N TYR A 6 -5.67 -3.91 9.65
CA TYR A 6 -4.90 -3.09 8.72
C TYR A 6 -3.87 -2.27 9.49
N SER A 7 -2.61 -2.43 9.15
CA SER A 7 -1.49 -1.87 9.90
C SER A 7 -1.45 -0.33 9.94
N ILE A 8 -2.11 0.34 8.99
CA ILE A 8 -2.24 1.82 8.96
C ILE A 8 -2.77 2.39 10.28
N THR A 9 -3.57 1.61 11.00
CA THR A 9 -4.10 1.98 12.32
C THR A 9 -3.00 2.42 13.28
N TYR A 10 -1.81 1.81 13.20
CA TYR A 10 -0.67 2.07 14.09
C TYR A 10 0.48 2.84 13.43
N ARG A 11 0.21 3.46 12.29
CA ARG A 11 1.21 4.27 11.57
C ARG A 11 1.38 5.69 12.13
N GLY A 12 0.58 6.08 13.11
CA GLY A 12 0.62 7.42 13.70
C GLY A 12 -0.12 8.50 12.90
N VAL A 13 -0.94 8.11 11.91
CA VAL A 13 -1.70 9.05 11.07
C VAL A 13 -3.10 9.30 11.63
N TRP A 14 -3.75 8.26 12.12
CA TRP A 14 -5.15 8.29 12.53
C TRP A 14 -5.36 8.37 14.05
N TYR A 15 -4.31 8.25 14.83
CA TYR A 15 -4.38 8.34 16.27
C TYR A 15 -3.23 9.23 16.81
N GLN A 16 -3.44 9.79 18.00
CA GLN A 16 -2.40 10.56 18.67
C GLN A 16 -1.45 9.61 19.41
N GLY A 17 -0.33 9.30 18.80
CA GLY A 17 0.68 8.41 19.36
C GLY A 17 1.84 8.20 18.41
N GLU A 18 2.93 7.67 18.92
CA GLU A 18 4.07 7.30 18.09
C GLU A 18 3.73 6.13 17.18
N ALA A 19 4.22 6.20 15.96
CA ALA A 19 4.12 5.10 15.02
C ALA A 19 4.91 3.88 15.52
N ILE A 20 4.33 2.70 15.41
CA ILE A 20 4.96 1.45 15.83
C ILE A 20 5.67 0.85 14.61
N ASP A 21 6.91 0.37 14.79
CA ASP A 21 7.60 -0.35 13.73
C ASP A 21 6.89 -1.66 13.36
N VAL A 22 7.08 -2.14 12.15
CA VAL A 22 6.32 -3.27 11.63
C VAL A 22 6.57 -4.58 12.39
N PHE A 23 7.76 -4.83 12.90
CA PHE A 23 8.06 -6.06 13.65
C PHE A 23 7.38 -6.07 15.01
N SER A 24 7.38 -4.92 15.70
CA SER A 24 6.63 -4.72 16.95
C SER A 24 5.13 -4.81 16.71
N LEU A 25 4.65 -4.25 15.59
CA LEU A 25 3.25 -4.31 15.20
C LEU A 25 2.75 -5.75 14.97
N VAL A 26 3.53 -6.58 14.29
CA VAL A 26 3.17 -8.00 14.08
C VAL A 26 2.99 -8.73 15.41
N ARG A 27 3.89 -8.51 16.37
CA ARG A 27 3.78 -9.08 17.71
C ARG A 27 2.56 -8.57 18.46
N LEU A 28 2.33 -7.27 18.42
CA LEU A 28 1.16 -6.64 19.03
C LEU A 28 -0.15 -7.16 18.43
N ALA A 29 -0.23 -7.25 17.12
CA ALA A 29 -1.42 -7.80 16.43
C ALA A 29 -1.72 -9.23 16.89
N LYS A 30 -0.69 -10.07 17.00
CA LYS A 30 -0.86 -11.42 17.54
C LYS A 30 -1.31 -11.43 19.00
N GLN A 31 -0.72 -10.59 19.83
CA GLN A 31 -1.08 -10.44 21.24
C GLN A 31 -2.54 -10.00 21.42
N GLN A 32 -3.02 -9.14 20.54
CA GLN A 32 -4.41 -8.66 20.52
C GLN A 32 -5.41 -9.69 19.95
N GLY A 33 -4.93 -10.84 19.48
CA GLY A 33 -5.79 -11.91 18.97
C GLY A 33 -6.24 -11.75 17.52
N TRP A 34 -5.59 -10.88 16.73
CA TRP A 34 -5.88 -10.78 15.30
C TRP A 34 -5.46 -12.07 14.56
N GLU A 35 -6.22 -12.42 13.53
CA GLU A 35 -6.02 -13.64 12.73
C GLU A 35 -5.29 -13.43 11.41
N GLY A 36 -4.97 -12.17 11.09
CA GLY A 36 -4.22 -11.77 9.90
C GLY A 36 -3.87 -10.29 9.93
N LEU A 37 -2.97 -9.91 9.04
CA LEU A 37 -2.48 -8.55 8.92
C LEU A 37 -2.55 -8.09 7.45
N GLU A 38 -3.20 -6.95 7.19
CA GLU A 38 -3.04 -6.19 5.96
C GLU A 38 -1.94 -5.15 6.20
N LEU A 39 -0.91 -5.19 5.37
CA LEU A 39 0.31 -4.42 5.59
C LEU A 39 0.31 -3.15 4.76
N ASP A 40 0.34 -2.00 5.45
CA ASP A 40 0.62 -0.70 4.85
C ASP A 40 2.09 -0.60 4.41
N THR A 41 2.35 0.02 3.28
CA THR A 41 3.68 0.09 2.68
C THR A 41 4.35 1.44 2.82
N GLU A 42 3.88 2.26 3.74
CA GLU A 42 4.51 3.52 4.08
C GLU A 42 5.31 3.42 5.39
N ARG A 43 6.24 4.37 5.56
CA ARG A 43 7.04 4.46 6.79
C ARG A 43 6.17 4.72 8.02
N PRO A 44 6.48 4.14 9.16
CA PRO A 44 7.61 3.28 9.48
C PRO A 44 7.33 1.78 9.27
N HIS A 45 6.26 1.42 8.57
CA HIS A 45 5.94 0.03 8.27
C HIS A 45 6.83 -0.52 7.16
N ALA A 46 6.30 -1.28 6.20
CA ALA A 46 7.11 -1.97 5.21
C ALA A 46 7.26 -1.15 3.91
N ALA A 47 7.84 0.04 3.99
CA ALA A 47 8.15 0.82 2.79
C ALA A 47 9.15 0.04 1.90
N PRO A 48 8.78 -0.36 0.67
CA PRO A 48 9.57 -1.29 -0.12
C PRO A 48 10.96 -0.77 -0.49
N MET A 49 11.14 0.55 -0.47
CA MET A 49 12.42 1.21 -0.77
C MET A 49 13.42 1.09 0.39
N ASP A 50 12.92 0.96 1.61
CA ASP A 50 13.75 0.89 2.82
C ASP A 50 13.91 -0.55 3.31
N PHE A 51 13.02 -1.45 2.89
CA PHE A 51 13.01 -2.83 3.32
C PHE A 51 13.98 -3.67 2.50
N SER A 52 15.10 -4.03 3.10
CA SER A 52 16.07 -4.95 2.52
C SER A 52 15.47 -6.35 2.29
N GLN A 53 16.13 -7.19 1.50
CA GLN A 53 15.71 -8.58 1.31
C GLN A 53 15.72 -9.37 2.63
N ASP A 54 16.67 -9.06 3.50
CA ASP A 54 16.76 -9.68 4.83
C ASP A 54 15.60 -9.24 5.73
N ASP A 55 15.17 -7.97 5.68
CA ASP A 55 14.01 -7.49 6.44
C ASP A 55 12.73 -8.13 5.94
N ARG A 56 12.56 -8.30 4.63
CA ARG A 56 11.41 -9.00 4.05
C ARG A 56 11.36 -10.44 4.53
N LYS A 57 12.49 -11.14 4.49
CA LYS A 57 12.60 -12.49 5.00
C LYS A 57 12.29 -12.56 6.49
N ARG A 58 12.88 -11.68 7.31
CA ARG A 58 12.63 -11.63 8.76
C ARG A 58 11.15 -11.38 9.08
N LEU A 59 10.51 -10.47 8.34
CA LEU A 59 9.09 -10.16 8.56
C LEU A 59 8.20 -11.36 8.20
N ARG A 60 8.46 -11.99 7.07
CA ARG A 60 7.75 -13.21 6.66
C ARG A 60 7.91 -14.33 7.68
N ASP A 61 9.15 -14.59 8.08
CA ASP A 61 9.46 -15.65 9.03
C ASP A 61 8.79 -15.39 10.39
N LEU A 62 8.84 -14.14 10.90
CA LEU A 62 8.16 -13.73 12.12
C LEU A 62 6.64 -13.92 12.04
N ALA A 63 6.03 -13.51 10.94
CA ALA A 63 4.60 -13.69 10.72
C ALA A 63 4.21 -15.17 10.70
N GLY A 64 5.04 -16.00 10.07
CA GLY A 64 4.89 -17.46 10.03
C GLY A 64 5.02 -18.10 11.41
N GLU A 65 6.06 -17.76 12.18
CA GLU A 65 6.28 -18.25 13.55
C GLU A 65 5.11 -17.94 14.48
N LEU A 66 4.54 -16.75 14.34
CA LEU A 66 3.40 -16.32 15.15
C LEU A 66 2.05 -16.84 14.64
N GLY A 67 2.02 -17.50 13.48
CA GLY A 67 0.77 -17.92 12.85
C GLY A 67 -0.16 -16.73 12.55
N LEU A 68 0.41 -15.58 12.15
CA LEU A 68 -0.31 -14.38 11.77
C LEU A 68 -0.03 -14.06 10.29
N PRO A 69 -0.80 -14.64 9.36
CA PRO A 69 -0.54 -14.45 7.94
C PRO A 69 -0.68 -12.99 7.53
N ILE A 70 0.23 -12.54 6.66
CA ILE A 70 0.08 -11.27 5.95
C ILE A 70 -0.90 -11.51 4.80
N SER A 71 -2.11 -10.96 4.91
CA SER A 71 -3.19 -11.20 3.96
C SER A 71 -3.08 -10.36 2.69
N ALA A 72 -2.54 -9.17 2.81
CA ALA A 72 -2.34 -8.24 1.71
C ALA A 72 -1.20 -7.25 2.00
N VAL A 73 -0.60 -6.76 0.93
CA VAL A 73 0.23 -5.55 0.91
C VAL A 73 -0.60 -4.43 0.29
N SER A 74 -0.67 -3.28 0.96
CA SER A 74 -1.60 -2.21 0.60
C SER A 74 -0.89 -0.86 0.46
N PRO A 75 -0.35 -0.55 -0.73
CA PRO A 75 0.19 0.78 -1.00
C PRO A 75 -0.92 1.83 -1.09
N ASN A 76 -0.69 2.99 -0.48
CA ASN A 76 -1.44 4.19 -0.79
C ASN A 76 -0.92 4.76 -2.10
N CYS A 77 -1.65 4.54 -3.18
CA CYS A 77 -1.26 4.97 -4.51
C CYS A 77 -2.40 5.70 -5.21
N ASP A 78 -2.05 6.67 -6.03
CA ASP A 78 -2.96 7.37 -6.92
C ASP A 78 -2.51 7.22 -8.36
N LEU A 79 -3.28 6.47 -9.15
CA LEU A 79 -3.02 6.23 -10.56
C LEU A 79 -3.83 7.19 -11.47
N SER A 80 -4.53 8.13 -10.87
CA SER A 80 -5.38 9.08 -11.57
C SER A 80 -4.75 10.45 -11.82
N SER A 81 -3.57 10.72 -11.24
CA SER A 81 -2.92 12.02 -11.35
C SER A 81 -2.83 12.49 -12.82
N PRO A 82 -3.27 13.70 -13.15
CA PRO A 82 -3.14 14.27 -14.49
C PRO A 82 -1.69 14.61 -14.83
N VAL A 83 -0.82 14.73 -13.82
CA VAL A 83 0.61 15.01 -14.01
C VAL A 83 1.34 13.71 -14.34
N PRO A 84 1.88 13.53 -15.56
CA PRO A 84 2.47 12.26 -15.99
C PRO A 84 3.57 11.74 -15.08
N VAL A 85 4.47 12.62 -14.62
CA VAL A 85 5.60 12.19 -13.78
C VAL A 85 5.15 11.62 -12.43
N TYR A 86 4.08 12.17 -11.84
CA TYR A 86 3.54 11.64 -10.59
C TYR A 86 2.87 10.29 -10.80
N ARG A 87 2.13 10.13 -11.90
CA ARG A 87 1.51 8.87 -12.26
C ARG A 87 2.54 7.77 -12.51
N GLU A 88 3.60 8.08 -13.27
CA GLU A 88 4.71 7.15 -13.51
C GLU A 88 5.43 6.78 -12.20
N SER A 89 5.63 7.74 -11.30
CA SER A 89 6.21 7.50 -9.97
C SER A 89 5.34 6.52 -9.16
N MET A 90 4.02 6.69 -9.19
CA MET A 90 3.10 5.77 -8.50
C MET A 90 3.13 4.37 -9.13
N ILE A 91 3.23 4.26 -10.44
CA ILE A 91 3.40 2.96 -11.12
C ILE A 91 4.70 2.28 -10.66
N CYS A 92 5.80 3.02 -10.59
CA CYS A 92 7.07 2.50 -10.08
C CYS A 92 6.94 2.04 -8.63
N TYR A 93 6.31 2.83 -7.77
CA TYR A 93 6.07 2.47 -6.38
C TYR A 93 5.23 1.19 -6.23
N VAL A 94 4.12 1.09 -6.96
CA VAL A 94 3.28 -0.11 -6.95
C VAL A 94 4.05 -1.35 -7.41
N ARG A 95 4.95 -1.21 -8.39
CA ARG A 95 5.82 -2.31 -8.82
C ARG A 95 6.71 -2.82 -7.69
N GLU A 96 7.26 -1.93 -6.89
CA GLU A 96 8.07 -2.33 -5.71
C GLU A 96 7.19 -2.98 -4.63
N CYS A 97 5.96 -2.52 -4.43
CA CYS A 97 5.01 -3.15 -3.53
C CYS A 97 4.59 -4.57 -3.99
N ILE A 98 4.45 -4.80 -5.29
CA ILE A 98 4.20 -6.13 -5.85
C ILE A 98 5.39 -7.07 -5.58
N LYS A 99 6.63 -6.57 -5.71
CA LYS A 99 7.82 -7.35 -5.36
C LYS A 99 7.86 -7.68 -3.86
N LEU A 100 7.50 -6.70 -3.02
CA LEU A 100 7.38 -6.89 -1.58
C LEU A 100 6.33 -7.97 -1.26
N ALA A 101 5.15 -7.92 -1.88
CA ALA A 101 4.11 -8.92 -1.70
C ALA A 101 4.60 -10.33 -2.06
N ARG A 102 5.32 -10.47 -3.18
CA ARG A 102 5.95 -11.74 -3.57
C ARG A 102 6.94 -12.23 -2.52
N ASP A 103 7.81 -11.34 -2.04
CA ASP A 103 8.89 -11.69 -1.10
C ASP A 103 8.35 -12.04 0.30
N LEU A 104 7.18 -11.48 0.65
CA LEU A 104 6.42 -11.82 1.85
C LEU A 104 5.49 -13.03 1.67
N GLU A 105 5.45 -13.63 0.48
CA GLU A 105 4.57 -14.75 0.13
C GLU A 105 3.08 -14.45 0.39
N THR A 106 2.67 -13.17 0.29
CA THR A 106 1.26 -12.78 0.39
C THR A 106 0.58 -12.84 -0.97
N PRO A 107 -0.67 -13.33 -1.03
CA PRO A 107 -1.35 -13.55 -2.31
C PRO A 107 -1.87 -12.25 -2.95
N LEU A 108 -1.90 -11.15 -2.21
CA LEU A 108 -2.63 -9.96 -2.62
C LEU A 108 -1.80 -8.68 -2.45
N CYS A 109 -1.77 -7.87 -3.50
CA CYS A 109 -1.37 -6.47 -3.44
C CYS A 109 -2.62 -5.63 -3.77
N LYS A 110 -3.20 -4.98 -2.74
CA LYS A 110 -4.35 -4.09 -2.90
C LYS A 110 -3.87 -2.73 -3.36
N ILE A 111 -4.43 -2.20 -4.43
CA ILE A 111 -4.08 -0.88 -4.95
C ILE A 111 -5.32 -0.01 -5.12
N PHE A 112 -5.11 1.30 -5.11
CA PHE A 112 -6.15 2.28 -5.39
C PHE A 112 -6.02 2.77 -6.83
N ALA A 113 -7.12 2.72 -7.58
CA ALA A 113 -7.16 3.25 -8.94
C ALA A 113 -7.04 4.79 -8.91
N ALA A 114 -7.70 5.39 -7.95
CA ALA A 114 -7.66 6.81 -7.69
C ALA A 114 -7.71 7.02 -6.17
N TRP A 115 -6.79 7.77 -5.68
CA TRP A 115 -6.85 8.33 -4.35
C TRP A 115 -7.16 9.81 -4.52
N ARG A 116 -8.32 10.22 -4.09
CA ARG A 116 -8.60 11.64 -3.96
C ARG A 116 -7.72 12.17 -2.84
N GLY A 117 -6.48 12.47 -3.18
CA GLY A 117 -5.50 12.98 -2.25
C GLY A 117 -6.08 14.19 -1.53
N ILE A 118 -5.84 14.26 -0.23
CA ILE A 118 -6.19 15.44 0.54
C ILE A 118 -5.17 16.52 0.14
N THR A 119 -5.45 17.25 -0.91
CA THR A 119 -4.80 18.53 -1.14
C THR A 119 -5.54 19.53 -0.28
N LEU A 120 -4.92 20.01 0.77
CA LEU A 120 -5.48 21.07 1.60
C LEU A 120 -5.21 22.40 0.94
N HIS A 121 -6.24 23.10 0.52
CA HIS A 121 -6.18 24.50 0.16
C HIS A 121 -6.93 25.28 1.25
N ASP A 122 -6.26 26.20 1.92
CA ASP A 122 -6.79 27.00 3.04
C ASP A 122 -7.41 26.14 4.16
N GLY A 123 -6.83 24.96 4.44
CA GLY A 123 -7.31 24.06 5.49
C GLY A 123 -8.54 23.24 5.12
N LEU A 124 -9.03 23.35 3.90
CA LEU A 124 -10.14 22.57 3.37
C LEU A 124 -9.64 21.53 2.37
N ALA A 125 -10.21 20.32 2.45
CA ALA A 125 -9.97 19.29 1.45
C ALA A 125 -10.61 19.70 0.12
N THR A 126 -9.78 20.01 -0.87
CA THR A 126 -10.24 20.40 -2.19
C THR A 126 -10.26 19.21 -3.14
N TYR A 127 -11.32 18.44 -3.08
CA TYR A 127 -11.52 17.36 -4.04
C TYR A 127 -11.80 17.88 -5.47
N ASP A 128 -12.39 19.04 -5.57
CA ASP A 128 -12.95 19.56 -6.82
C ASP A 128 -11.96 20.42 -7.61
N ASP A 129 -11.00 21.05 -6.93
CA ASP A 129 -10.08 22.00 -7.58
C ASP A 129 -8.85 21.34 -8.22
N THR A 130 -8.47 20.14 -7.78
CA THR A 130 -7.28 19.44 -8.30
C THR A 130 -7.57 18.72 -9.62
N TYR A 131 -8.81 18.30 -9.83
CA TYR A 131 -9.26 17.60 -11.02
C TYR A 131 -10.58 18.20 -11.48
N GLY A 132 -10.55 19.38 -12.09
CA GLY A 132 -11.74 20.08 -12.54
C GLY A 132 -12.70 19.17 -13.32
N TYR A 133 -13.97 19.51 -13.31
CA TYR A 133 -15.07 18.72 -13.87
C TYR A 133 -14.83 18.28 -15.33
N ASP A 134 -14.10 19.07 -16.10
CA ASP A 134 -13.73 18.78 -17.49
C ASP A 134 -12.65 17.71 -17.64
N SER A 135 -11.97 17.35 -16.55
CA SER A 135 -10.91 16.34 -16.54
C SER A 135 -11.40 14.91 -16.33
N TYR A 136 -12.71 14.69 -16.10
CA TYR A 136 -13.20 13.34 -15.76
C TYR A 136 -12.94 12.32 -16.87
N ALA A 137 -13.15 12.68 -18.12
CA ALA A 137 -12.88 11.79 -19.26
C ALA A 137 -11.39 11.52 -19.41
N TYR A 138 -10.55 12.55 -19.24
CA TYR A 138 -9.10 12.45 -19.24
C TYR A 138 -8.62 11.56 -18.07
N TRP A 139 -9.09 11.85 -16.86
CA TRP A 139 -8.80 11.08 -15.65
C TRP A 139 -9.14 9.59 -15.83
N LYS A 140 -10.32 9.27 -16.36
CA LYS A 140 -10.77 7.90 -16.61
C LYS A 140 -9.84 7.15 -17.57
N GLY A 141 -9.38 7.82 -18.61
CA GLY A 141 -8.40 7.28 -19.55
C GLY A 141 -7.04 7.03 -18.90
N GLN A 142 -6.57 7.94 -18.07
CA GLN A 142 -5.29 7.82 -17.37
C GLN A 142 -5.29 6.66 -16.35
N VAL A 143 -6.37 6.48 -15.61
CA VAL A 143 -6.53 5.34 -14.70
C VAL A 143 -6.44 4.02 -15.47
N ALA A 144 -7.12 3.90 -16.62
CA ALA A 144 -7.09 2.69 -17.43
C ALA A 144 -5.68 2.36 -17.94
N LEU A 145 -4.91 3.36 -18.38
CA LEU A 145 -3.51 3.20 -18.81
C LEU A 145 -2.61 2.75 -17.67
N SER A 146 -2.76 3.36 -16.51
CA SER A 146 -2.00 3.02 -15.30
C SER A 146 -2.30 1.59 -14.83
N TRP A 147 -3.56 1.18 -14.81
CA TRP A 147 -3.98 -0.18 -14.50
C TRP A 147 -3.37 -1.21 -15.43
N THR A 148 -3.35 -0.95 -16.73
CA THR A 148 -2.74 -1.85 -17.71
C THR A 148 -1.26 -2.07 -17.43
N SER A 149 -0.54 -1.00 -17.08
CA SER A 149 0.88 -1.07 -16.72
C SER A 149 1.11 -1.89 -15.45
N VAL A 150 0.34 -1.63 -14.38
CA VAL A 150 0.45 -2.34 -13.11
C VAL A 150 0.08 -3.82 -13.27
N ALA A 151 -0.97 -4.15 -14.01
CA ALA A 151 -1.39 -5.53 -14.25
C ALA A 151 -0.30 -6.35 -14.97
N LYS A 152 0.36 -5.76 -15.98
CA LYS A 152 1.50 -6.41 -16.66
C LYS A 152 2.65 -6.70 -15.69
N GLN A 153 2.96 -5.80 -14.77
CA GLN A 153 4.01 -5.98 -13.77
C GLN A 153 3.64 -7.08 -12.76
N GLY A 154 2.39 -7.09 -12.29
CA GLY A 154 1.90 -8.15 -11.41
C GLY A 154 2.03 -9.52 -12.04
N GLN A 155 1.57 -9.70 -13.28
CA GLN A 155 1.71 -10.95 -14.01
C GLN A 155 3.17 -11.41 -14.14
N ASN A 156 4.10 -10.49 -14.38
CA ASN A 156 5.52 -10.81 -14.52
C ASN A 156 6.19 -11.13 -13.17
N ALA A 157 5.75 -10.53 -12.08
CA ALA A 157 6.31 -10.76 -10.74
C ALA A 157 6.01 -12.17 -10.22
N PHE A 158 4.87 -12.75 -10.59
CA PHE A 158 4.42 -14.06 -10.13
C PHE A 158 4.62 -15.20 -11.16
N LYS A 159 5.12 -14.88 -12.36
CA LYS A 159 5.60 -15.91 -13.31
C LYS A 159 6.98 -16.38 -12.87
N LYS A 160 7.05 -17.56 -12.31
CA LYS A 160 8.25 -18.41 -12.20
C LYS A 160 8.00 -19.72 -12.88
#